data_05edd50c1043cdf5b9fe604c573b6db1
#
_entry.id   05edd50c1043cdf5b9fe604c573b6db1
#
_cell.length_a   1.000
_cell.length_b   1.000
_cell.length_c   1.000
_cell.angle_alpha   90.00
_cell.angle_beta   90.00
_cell.angle_gamma   90.00
#
_symmetry.space_group_name_H-M   'P 1'
#
loop_
_entity.id
_entity.type
_entity.pdbx_description
1 polymer ?
#
loop_
_entity_poly.entity_id
_entity_poly.type
_entity_poly.pdbx_seq_one_letter_code
_entity_poly.pdbx_strand_id
1 'polypeptide(L)'
;MQQYREIKSRHQDAILFFRMGDFYEMFYDDAETASRAIGLTLTSRNNGGAAEVPLAGIPVKAAAEYLRRLVGQGFRVAICEQVEDPKLAKGLVKREVVETITPGAVFADDLLDGARANYVCAIATGRDTSRDGSREQIGIAAADLSTGEWRLFLVTPMDAPAVLARVAPRELLVVRGASHPELAAAMTAVDNVLVTERDGWEFDAQLAGDELARQFDVQSLEGFGLGSDDAGAIGAAGALLRYLRELQPGGLPHLARPVVERPGNVMPLDEMTRRNLELVESLRGGELAGTLLSVLDRTTTPMGQRMLRQWLLAPLLERAAIELRLDAVTVLVRDPVGRASVREALDGVRDVERLASKAAAGRATPRELRA
;
A
#
# COMPACT_ATOMS: atom_id res chain seq x y z
N MET A 1 28.95 15.04 -4.67
CA MET A 1 28.24 15.59 -3.49
C MET A 1 27.16 16.62 -3.86
N GLN A 2 27.39 17.53 -4.81
CA GLN A 2 26.37 18.52 -5.21
C GLN A 2 25.08 17.86 -5.70
N GLN A 3 25.17 16.88 -6.61
CA GLN A 3 24.03 16.13 -7.13
C GLN A 3 23.26 15.37 -6.03
N TYR A 4 23.97 14.79 -5.04
CA TYR A 4 23.34 14.17 -3.88
C TYR A 4 22.49 15.17 -3.09
N ARG A 5 23.06 16.34 -2.75
CA ARG A 5 22.36 17.37 -1.98
C ARG A 5 21.14 17.90 -2.70
N GLU A 6 21.23 18.09 -4.02
CA GLU A 6 20.11 18.55 -4.84
C GLU A 6 18.96 17.53 -4.85
N ILE A 7 19.27 16.24 -5.03
CA ILE A 7 18.25 15.18 -5.00
C ILE A 7 17.68 15.04 -3.57
N LYS A 8 18.55 15.02 -2.53
CA LYS A 8 18.10 14.90 -1.15
C LYS A 8 17.20 16.06 -0.71
N SER A 9 17.41 17.27 -1.21
CA SER A 9 16.54 18.42 -0.86
C SER A 9 15.08 18.23 -1.32
N ARG A 10 14.83 17.37 -2.31
CA ARG A 10 13.50 17.02 -2.80
C ARG A 10 12.89 15.79 -2.10
N HIS A 11 13.73 15.00 -1.41
CA HIS A 11 13.35 13.74 -0.74
C HIS A 11 13.83 13.73 0.71
N GLN A 12 13.51 14.80 1.45
CA GLN A 12 14.03 15.02 2.81
C GLN A 12 13.55 13.98 3.81
N ASP A 13 12.36 13.43 3.60
CA ASP A 13 11.69 12.46 4.45
C ASP A 13 12.06 10.99 4.15
N ALA A 14 12.92 10.75 3.15
CA ALA A 14 13.34 9.41 2.75
C ALA A 14 14.86 9.24 2.86
N ILE A 15 15.33 8.07 3.26
CA ILE A 15 16.74 7.69 3.18
C ILE A 15 17.09 7.53 1.70
N LEU A 16 18.10 8.26 1.21
CA LEU A 16 18.48 8.25 -0.19
C LEU A 16 19.52 7.16 -0.47
N PHE A 17 19.13 6.12 -1.18
CA PHE A 17 20.03 5.12 -1.75
C PHE A 17 20.62 5.65 -3.07
N PHE A 18 21.76 6.30 -2.99
CA PHE A 18 22.38 6.98 -4.10
C PHE A 18 23.36 6.06 -4.83
N ARG A 19 23.07 5.69 -6.09
CA ARG A 19 23.88 4.76 -6.88
C ARG A 19 25.27 5.29 -7.18
N MET A 20 26.29 4.56 -6.72
CA MET A 20 27.71 4.82 -6.98
C MET A 20 28.39 3.53 -7.43
N GLY A 21 28.41 3.28 -8.77
CA GLY A 21 28.91 2.03 -9.33
C GLY A 21 28.11 0.82 -8.83
N ASP A 22 28.76 -0.11 -8.13
CA ASP A 22 28.14 -1.33 -7.60
C ASP A 22 27.57 -1.17 -6.18
N PHE A 23 27.54 0.06 -5.66
CA PHE A 23 27.02 0.38 -4.33
C PHE A 23 25.89 1.39 -4.39
N TYR A 24 25.00 1.33 -3.40
CA TYR A 24 24.19 2.45 -2.96
C TYR A 24 24.89 3.10 -1.76
N GLU A 25 25.25 4.35 -1.91
CA GLU A 25 25.88 5.14 -0.86
C GLU A 25 24.87 6.11 -0.24
N MET A 26 24.90 6.21 1.08
CA MET A 26 24.13 7.14 1.88
C MET A 26 25.12 8.10 2.54
N PHE A 27 24.75 9.38 2.65
CA PHE A 27 25.62 10.42 3.20
C PHE A 27 24.90 11.20 4.28
N TYR A 28 25.67 11.88 5.13
CA TYR A 28 25.17 12.74 6.21
C TYR A 28 24.20 11.99 7.14
N ASP A 29 23.07 12.63 7.45
CA ASP A 29 22.03 12.10 8.34
C ASP A 29 21.46 10.76 7.87
N ASP A 30 21.39 10.52 6.55
CA ASP A 30 20.94 9.25 5.99
C ASP A 30 21.90 8.09 6.35
N ALA A 31 23.21 8.35 6.29
CA ALA A 31 24.22 7.36 6.67
C ALA A 31 24.15 7.02 8.16
N GLU A 32 24.01 8.03 9.02
CA GLU A 32 23.90 7.85 10.47
C GLU A 32 22.61 7.13 10.84
N THR A 33 21.49 7.52 10.20
CA THR A 33 20.18 6.91 10.44
C THR A 33 20.18 5.45 10.02
N ALA A 34 20.65 5.13 8.82
CA ALA A 34 20.72 3.76 8.32
C ALA A 34 21.68 2.91 9.16
N SER A 35 22.87 3.47 9.53
CA SER A 35 23.81 2.78 10.41
C SER A 35 23.18 2.41 11.74
N ARG A 36 22.46 3.33 12.37
CA ARG A 36 21.79 3.12 13.66
C ARG A 36 20.64 2.13 13.56
N ALA A 37 19.82 2.25 12.49
CA ALA A 37 18.63 1.43 12.31
C ALA A 37 18.95 -0.03 11.97
N ILE A 38 19.93 -0.27 11.10
CA ILE A 38 20.18 -1.61 10.55
C ILE A 38 21.61 -2.12 10.76
N GLY A 39 22.44 -1.39 11.55
CA GLY A 39 23.79 -1.82 11.93
C GLY A 39 24.80 -1.75 10.77
N LEU A 40 24.64 -0.79 9.85
CA LEU A 40 25.65 -0.58 8.81
C LEU A 40 26.93 0.03 9.39
N THR A 41 28.06 -0.34 8.83
CA THR A 41 29.34 0.32 9.18
C THR A 41 29.32 1.75 8.72
N LEU A 42 29.41 2.67 9.65
CA LEU A 42 29.57 4.09 9.37
C LEU A 42 31.06 4.37 9.11
N THR A 43 31.34 4.95 7.97
CA THR A 43 32.68 5.41 7.56
C THR A 43 32.65 6.90 7.29
N SER A 44 33.77 7.48 6.97
CA SER A 44 33.86 8.87 6.54
C SER A 44 34.55 8.98 5.18
N ARG A 45 34.11 9.94 4.38
CA ARG A 45 34.72 10.28 3.11
C ARG A 45 35.36 11.66 3.21
N ASN A 46 36.64 11.70 2.91
CA ASN A 46 37.35 12.97 2.80
C ASN A 46 37.01 13.65 1.46
N ASN A 47 36.39 14.80 1.51
CA ASN A 47 35.82 15.48 0.34
C ASN A 47 36.72 16.61 -0.19
N GLY A 48 38.02 16.60 0.16
CA GLY A 48 38.98 17.67 -0.19
C GLY A 48 38.74 18.99 0.54
N GLY A 49 37.86 18.99 1.57
CA GLY A 49 37.53 20.10 2.42
C GLY A 49 37.75 19.74 3.89
N ALA A 50 37.60 20.72 4.79
CA ALA A 50 37.91 20.61 6.22
C ALA A 50 36.99 19.70 7.06
N ALA A 51 35.94 19.11 6.49
CA ALA A 51 34.98 18.24 7.20
C ALA A 51 34.86 16.87 6.57
N GLU A 52 35.02 15.82 7.38
CA GLU A 52 34.68 14.46 7.03
C GLU A 52 33.14 14.32 6.91
N VAL A 53 32.70 13.66 5.84
CA VAL A 53 31.26 13.42 5.60
C VAL A 53 30.93 11.99 6.00
N PRO A 54 29.98 11.76 6.94
CA PRO A 54 29.49 10.43 7.25
C PRO A 54 29.02 9.72 6.01
N LEU A 55 29.40 8.45 5.86
CA LEU A 55 29.12 7.58 4.72
C LEU A 55 28.77 6.18 5.21
N ALA A 56 27.68 5.64 4.68
CA ALA A 56 27.38 4.22 4.77
C ALA A 56 27.06 3.70 3.37
N GLY A 57 27.48 2.50 3.05
CA GLY A 57 27.28 1.92 1.72
C GLY A 57 26.79 0.48 1.79
N ILE A 58 25.97 0.09 0.82
CA ILE A 58 25.49 -1.29 0.65
C ILE A 58 25.72 -1.74 -0.79
N PRO A 59 26.12 -3.00 -1.02
CA PRO A 59 26.20 -3.54 -2.36
C PRO A 59 24.81 -3.57 -3.01
N VAL A 60 24.69 -3.17 -4.28
CA VAL A 60 23.43 -3.19 -5.03
C VAL A 60 22.78 -4.57 -5.00
N LYS A 61 23.58 -5.64 -5.12
CA LYS A 61 23.10 -7.03 -5.09
C LYS A 61 22.45 -7.43 -3.76
N ALA A 62 22.78 -6.72 -2.67
CA ALA A 62 22.23 -6.96 -1.34
C ALA A 62 21.14 -5.94 -0.94
N ALA A 63 20.81 -4.99 -1.81
CA ALA A 63 19.89 -3.88 -1.49
C ALA A 63 18.54 -4.36 -0.97
N ALA A 64 17.98 -5.44 -1.53
CA ALA A 64 16.68 -5.98 -1.13
C ALA A 64 16.61 -6.33 0.37
N GLU A 65 17.68 -6.93 0.93
CA GLU A 65 17.75 -7.28 2.34
C GLU A 65 17.73 -6.02 3.23
N TYR A 66 18.52 -5.02 2.87
CA TYR A 66 18.61 -3.77 3.63
C TYR A 66 17.34 -2.94 3.51
N LEU A 67 16.72 -2.91 2.32
CA LEU A 67 15.40 -2.29 2.10
C LEU A 67 14.34 -2.93 3.02
N ARG A 68 14.29 -4.27 3.08
CA ARG A 68 13.35 -4.98 3.98
C ARG A 68 13.50 -4.52 5.42
N ARG A 69 14.74 -4.40 5.90
CA ARG A 69 15.02 -4.00 7.28
C ARG A 69 14.63 -2.55 7.56
N LEU A 70 14.92 -1.62 6.65
CA LEU A 70 14.58 -0.21 6.80
C LEU A 70 13.06 0.02 6.67
N VAL A 71 12.45 -0.49 5.60
CA VAL A 71 11.01 -0.34 5.35
C VAL A 71 10.19 -1.04 6.44
N GLY A 72 10.65 -2.20 6.93
CA GLY A 72 10.03 -2.91 8.05
C GLY A 72 10.06 -2.12 9.37
N GLN A 73 10.99 -1.17 9.54
CA GLN A 73 11.06 -0.25 10.68
C GLN A 73 10.32 1.08 10.43
N GLY A 74 9.58 1.21 9.32
CA GLY A 74 8.79 2.40 9.00
C GLY A 74 9.54 3.48 8.21
N PHE A 75 10.79 3.25 7.80
CA PHE A 75 11.52 4.22 6.99
C PHE A 75 11.06 4.21 5.53
N ARG A 76 11.12 5.40 4.92
CA ARG A 76 11.01 5.58 3.48
C ARG A 76 12.39 5.52 2.85
N VAL A 77 12.52 4.91 1.69
CA VAL A 77 13.78 4.79 0.96
C VAL A 77 13.60 5.23 -0.49
N ALA A 78 14.31 6.28 -0.89
CA ALA A 78 14.33 6.76 -2.27
C ALA A 78 15.48 6.09 -3.03
N ILE A 79 15.16 5.37 -4.09
CA ILE A 79 16.14 4.68 -4.95
C ILE A 79 16.57 5.62 -6.07
N CYS A 80 17.82 6.03 -6.03
CA CYS A 80 18.42 6.93 -7.00
C CYS A 80 19.38 6.17 -7.93
N GLU A 81 18.99 6.02 -9.17
CA GLU A 81 19.73 5.27 -10.20
C GLU A 81 20.46 6.18 -11.19
N GLN A 82 21.46 5.62 -11.85
CA GLN A 82 22.12 6.23 -13.00
C GLN A 82 21.18 6.08 -14.20
N VAL A 83 20.68 7.21 -14.73
CA VAL A 83 19.76 7.24 -15.88
C VAL A 83 20.47 7.52 -17.21
N GLU A 84 21.79 7.61 -17.18
CA GLU A 84 22.66 7.86 -18.33
C GLU A 84 23.75 6.79 -18.41
N ASP A 85 24.10 6.34 -19.62
CA ASP A 85 25.20 5.40 -19.81
C ASP A 85 26.53 6.06 -19.39
N PRO A 86 27.25 5.50 -18.41
CA PRO A 86 28.54 6.04 -17.94
C PRO A 86 29.58 6.21 -19.06
N LYS A 87 29.49 5.40 -20.14
CA LYS A 87 30.41 5.46 -21.28
C LYS A 87 30.12 6.63 -22.24
N LEU A 88 28.90 7.16 -22.21
CA LEU A 88 28.43 8.24 -23.07
C LEU A 88 28.39 9.59 -22.33
N ALA A 89 28.51 9.58 -21.02
CA ALA A 89 28.41 10.75 -20.18
C ALA A 89 29.58 11.73 -20.40
N LYS A 90 29.27 12.97 -20.77
CA LYS A 90 30.27 14.06 -20.86
C LYS A 90 30.41 14.77 -19.48
N GLY A 91 30.85 14.02 -18.47
CA GLY A 91 31.02 14.54 -17.12
C GLY A 91 30.49 13.62 -16.05
N LEU A 92 29.80 14.16 -15.04
CA LEU A 92 29.15 13.36 -13.99
C LEU A 92 27.89 12.70 -14.56
N VAL A 93 27.82 11.37 -14.47
CA VAL A 93 26.65 10.58 -14.85
C VAL A 93 25.40 11.12 -14.15
N LYS A 94 24.35 11.39 -14.92
CA LYS A 94 23.06 11.87 -14.40
C LYS A 94 22.39 10.78 -13.55
N ARG A 95 21.83 11.19 -12.42
CA ARG A 95 21.11 10.32 -11.50
C ARG A 95 19.76 10.93 -11.17
N GLU A 96 18.76 10.07 -11.07
CA GLU A 96 17.40 10.46 -10.72
C GLU A 96 16.80 9.44 -9.76
N VAL A 97 15.86 9.88 -8.92
CA VAL A 97 15.05 8.96 -8.12
C VAL A 97 14.07 8.27 -9.06
N VAL A 98 14.18 6.95 -9.16
CA VAL A 98 13.34 6.12 -10.03
C VAL A 98 12.11 5.60 -9.29
N GLU A 99 12.21 5.45 -7.98
CA GLU A 99 11.09 5.13 -7.09
C GLU A 99 11.41 5.50 -5.64
N THR A 100 10.34 5.70 -4.87
CA THR A 100 10.43 5.77 -3.40
C THR A 100 9.62 4.62 -2.82
N ILE A 101 10.28 3.80 -2.01
CA ILE A 101 9.67 2.64 -1.34
C ILE A 101 9.28 3.06 0.06
N THR A 102 8.02 2.80 0.44
CA THR A 102 7.48 3.06 1.77
C THR A 102 6.82 1.80 2.32
N PRO A 103 6.52 1.71 3.62
CA PRO A 103 5.82 0.55 4.18
C PRO A 103 4.53 0.16 3.45
N GLY A 104 3.78 1.15 2.95
CA GLY A 104 2.53 0.94 2.21
C GLY A 104 2.71 0.77 0.70
N ALA A 105 3.79 1.28 0.11
CA ALA A 105 4.02 1.29 -1.34
C ALA A 105 5.24 0.45 -1.71
N VAL A 106 5.02 -0.84 -1.92
CA VAL A 106 6.04 -1.85 -2.22
C VAL A 106 5.60 -2.70 -3.40
N PHE A 107 6.54 -2.99 -4.32
CA PHE A 107 6.37 -3.97 -5.42
C PHE A 107 7.17 -5.27 -5.22
N ALA A 108 8.24 -5.21 -4.43
CA ALA A 108 9.14 -6.33 -4.27
C ALA A 108 8.52 -7.43 -3.39
N ASP A 109 8.37 -8.64 -3.94
CA ASP A 109 7.71 -9.78 -3.26
C ASP A 109 8.38 -10.15 -1.94
N ASP A 110 9.68 -9.98 -1.85
CA ASP A 110 10.48 -10.26 -0.65
C ASP A 110 10.25 -9.26 0.49
N LEU A 111 9.58 -8.13 0.20
CA LEU A 111 9.13 -7.14 1.19
C LEU A 111 7.65 -7.32 1.57
N LEU A 112 6.92 -8.22 0.91
CA LEU A 112 5.48 -8.40 1.03
C LEU A 112 5.14 -9.73 1.71
N ASP A 113 4.07 -9.73 2.51
CA ASP A 113 3.41 -10.95 2.96
C ASP A 113 2.47 -11.45 1.84
N GLY A 114 2.66 -12.68 1.38
CA GLY A 114 1.81 -13.27 0.33
C GLY A 114 0.34 -13.41 0.74
N ALA A 115 0.09 -13.64 2.03
CA ALA A 115 -1.24 -13.87 2.59
C ALA A 115 -1.99 -12.57 2.96
N ARG A 116 -1.34 -11.40 2.84
CA ARG A 116 -1.93 -10.11 3.22
C ARG A 116 -1.82 -9.11 2.07
N ALA A 117 -2.83 -8.24 1.96
CA ALA A 117 -2.74 -7.04 1.15
C ALA A 117 -1.83 -6.01 1.85
N ASN A 118 -1.19 -5.14 1.06
CA ASN A 118 -0.28 -4.10 1.55
C ASN A 118 -0.84 -2.72 1.20
N TYR A 119 -1.77 -2.24 2.01
CA TYR A 119 -2.49 -1.01 1.69
C TYR A 119 -1.74 0.26 2.14
N VAL A 120 -1.72 1.25 1.23
CA VAL A 120 -1.68 2.67 1.57
C VAL A 120 -3.11 3.17 1.62
N CYS A 121 -3.47 3.90 2.67
CA CYS A 121 -4.77 4.53 2.77
C CYS A 121 -4.65 6.06 2.80
N ALA A 122 -5.70 6.75 2.33
CA ALA A 122 -5.94 8.16 2.58
C ALA A 122 -7.31 8.32 3.22
N ILE A 123 -7.45 9.28 4.13
CA ILE A 123 -8.70 9.56 4.82
C ILE A 123 -9.05 11.04 4.70
N ALA A 124 -10.30 11.32 4.36
CA ALA A 124 -10.82 12.68 4.27
C ALA A 124 -12.23 12.78 4.80
N THR A 125 -12.57 13.94 5.36
CA THR A 125 -13.93 14.27 5.77
C THR A 125 -14.73 14.75 4.57
N GLY A 126 -16.01 14.42 4.55
CA GLY A 126 -16.98 14.87 3.57
C GLY A 126 -18.34 15.11 4.22
N ARG A 127 -19.32 15.49 3.42
CA ARG A 127 -20.70 15.65 3.87
C ARG A 127 -21.63 14.91 2.92
N ASP A 128 -22.47 14.05 3.48
CA ASP A 128 -23.59 13.47 2.74
C ASP A 128 -24.74 14.47 2.72
N THR A 129 -25.04 15.00 1.54
CA THR A 129 -26.15 15.97 1.33
C THR A 129 -27.37 15.30 0.73
N SER A 130 -27.34 14.01 0.44
CA SER A 130 -28.41 13.25 -0.23
C SER A 130 -29.65 13.01 0.63
N ARG A 131 -29.54 13.20 1.96
CA ARG A 131 -30.63 13.01 2.93
C ARG A 131 -30.91 14.28 3.69
N ASP A 132 -32.17 14.43 4.12
CA ASP A 132 -32.65 15.58 4.91
C ASP A 132 -31.80 15.76 6.19
N GLY A 133 -30.86 16.71 6.13
CA GLY A 133 -29.84 16.96 7.15
C GLY A 133 -28.46 16.47 6.72
N SER A 134 -27.59 17.42 6.35
CA SER A 134 -26.17 17.17 6.06
C SER A 134 -25.52 16.36 7.19
N ARG A 135 -25.12 15.13 6.91
CA ARG A 135 -24.39 14.26 7.86
C ARG A 135 -22.91 14.26 7.51
N GLU A 136 -22.09 14.31 8.52
CA GLU A 136 -20.66 14.12 8.38
C GLU A 136 -20.36 12.70 7.90
N GLN A 137 -19.51 12.59 6.90
CA GLN A 137 -19.11 11.34 6.28
C GLN A 137 -17.60 11.31 6.22
N ILE A 138 -17.02 10.14 6.41
CA ILE A 138 -15.61 9.86 6.20
C ILE A 138 -15.44 9.07 4.91
N GLY A 139 -14.62 9.59 4.02
CA GLY A 139 -14.12 8.89 2.85
C GLY A 139 -12.76 8.26 3.14
N ILE A 140 -12.62 6.96 2.88
CA ILE A 140 -11.35 6.26 2.99
C ILE A 140 -11.02 5.67 1.61
N ALA A 141 -9.85 6.00 1.09
CA ALA A 141 -9.30 5.36 -0.11
C ALA A 141 -8.18 4.41 0.32
N ALA A 142 -8.18 3.18 -0.19
CA ALA A 142 -7.16 2.18 0.07
C ALA A 142 -6.66 1.59 -1.25
N ALA A 143 -5.35 1.61 -1.48
CA ALA A 143 -4.73 1.00 -2.64
C ALA A 143 -3.62 0.03 -2.23
N ASP A 144 -3.58 -1.15 -2.83
CA ASP A 144 -2.45 -2.06 -2.79
C ASP A 144 -1.68 -1.96 -4.10
N LEU A 145 -0.52 -1.32 -4.05
CA LEU A 145 0.30 -1.08 -5.22
C LEU A 145 0.82 -2.39 -5.85
N SER A 146 0.97 -3.44 -5.05
CA SER A 146 1.48 -4.73 -5.52
C SER A 146 0.48 -5.52 -6.38
N THR A 147 -0.82 -5.34 -6.12
CA THR A 147 -1.91 -6.03 -6.86
C THR A 147 -2.66 -5.10 -7.80
N GLY A 148 -2.48 -3.78 -7.64
CA GLY A 148 -3.28 -2.77 -8.34
C GLY A 148 -4.70 -2.62 -7.78
N GLU A 149 -5.05 -3.33 -6.70
CA GLU A 149 -6.36 -3.21 -6.08
C GLU A 149 -6.58 -1.80 -5.52
N TRP A 150 -7.77 -1.24 -5.78
CA TRP A 150 -8.18 0.03 -5.23
C TRP A 150 -9.60 -0.02 -4.70
N ARG A 151 -9.79 0.39 -3.45
CA ARG A 151 -11.08 0.37 -2.75
C ARG A 151 -11.38 1.75 -2.15
N LEU A 152 -12.64 2.14 -2.22
CA LEU A 152 -13.16 3.36 -1.62
C LEU A 152 -14.26 3.00 -0.62
N PHE A 153 -14.19 3.58 0.56
CA PHE A 153 -15.17 3.37 1.61
C PHE A 153 -15.82 4.70 1.95
N LEU A 154 -17.15 4.68 2.04
CA LEU A 154 -17.97 5.79 2.47
C LEU A 154 -18.61 5.36 3.79
N VAL A 155 -18.20 5.96 4.89
CA VAL A 155 -18.58 5.51 6.21
C VAL A 155 -18.98 6.67 7.12
N THR A 156 -19.71 6.37 8.18
CA THR A 156 -19.92 7.35 9.25
C THR A 156 -18.62 7.54 10.05
N PRO A 157 -18.43 8.67 10.73
CA PRO A 157 -17.27 8.85 11.62
C PRO A 157 -17.12 7.73 12.66
N MET A 158 -18.22 7.19 13.14
CA MET A 158 -18.25 6.09 14.12
C MET A 158 -17.73 4.77 13.54
N ASP A 159 -17.96 4.51 12.25
CA ASP A 159 -17.57 3.26 11.59
C ASP A 159 -16.13 3.30 10.99
N ALA A 160 -15.56 4.50 10.83
CA ALA A 160 -14.25 4.67 10.24
C ALA A 160 -13.12 3.89 10.95
N PRO A 161 -13.05 3.84 12.30
CA PRO A 161 -12.07 3.00 13.01
C PRO A 161 -12.19 1.52 12.66
N ALA A 162 -13.40 0.99 12.57
CA ALA A 162 -13.64 -0.42 12.22
C ALA A 162 -13.18 -0.76 10.80
N VAL A 163 -13.39 0.16 9.85
CA VAL A 163 -12.93 -0.01 8.47
C VAL A 163 -11.41 0.07 8.38
N LEU A 164 -10.76 1.05 9.01
CA LEU A 164 -9.30 1.16 9.02
C LEU A 164 -8.64 -0.05 9.67
N ALA A 165 -9.16 -0.49 10.80
CA ALA A 165 -8.65 -1.69 11.45
C ALA A 165 -8.87 -2.97 10.61
N ARG A 166 -9.94 -3.05 9.80
CA ARG A 166 -10.18 -4.14 8.83
C ARG A 166 -9.20 -4.11 7.67
N VAL A 167 -8.97 -2.92 7.10
CA VAL A 167 -8.04 -2.71 5.99
C VAL A 167 -6.59 -2.89 6.46
N ALA A 168 -6.30 -2.52 7.71
CA ALA A 168 -5.00 -2.60 8.35
C ALA A 168 -3.88 -1.99 7.49
N PRO A 169 -3.96 -0.67 7.16
CA PRO A 169 -2.99 -0.03 6.30
C PRO A 169 -1.60 -0.04 6.92
N ARG A 170 -0.58 -0.11 6.07
CA ARG A 170 0.81 0.10 6.47
C ARG A 170 1.20 1.57 6.45
N GLU A 171 0.45 2.37 5.72
CA GLU A 171 0.64 3.81 5.62
C GLU A 171 -0.70 4.52 5.48
N LEU A 172 -0.85 5.66 6.18
CA LEU A 172 -2.09 6.44 6.23
C LEU A 172 -1.80 7.90 5.92
N LEU A 173 -2.39 8.41 4.84
CA LEU A 173 -2.34 9.81 4.46
C LEU A 173 -3.45 10.59 5.17
N VAL A 174 -3.07 11.69 5.81
CA VAL A 174 -3.98 12.59 6.52
C VAL A 174 -3.74 14.03 6.12
N VAL A 175 -4.74 14.87 6.26
CA VAL A 175 -4.60 16.32 6.05
C VAL A 175 -3.73 16.91 7.15
N ARG A 176 -2.69 17.65 6.79
CA ARG A 176 -1.79 18.31 7.72
C ARG A 176 -2.55 19.25 8.67
N GLY A 177 -2.30 19.08 9.96
CA GLY A 177 -2.92 19.91 11.00
C GLY A 177 -4.43 19.70 11.17
N ALA A 178 -5.04 18.70 10.51
CA ALA A 178 -6.43 18.37 10.75
C ALA A 178 -6.62 17.78 12.16
N SER A 179 -7.42 18.47 12.96
CA SER A 179 -7.75 18.06 14.32
C SER A 179 -9.23 17.61 14.35
N HIS A 180 -9.50 16.42 13.80
CA HIS A 180 -10.81 15.79 13.91
C HIS A 180 -10.73 14.66 14.95
N PRO A 181 -11.53 14.70 16.03
CA PRO A 181 -11.56 13.65 17.06
C PRO A 181 -11.79 12.25 16.47
N GLU A 182 -12.66 12.16 15.46
CA GLU A 182 -12.99 10.92 14.77
C GLU A 182 -11.78 10.36 13.98
N LEU A 183 -11.01 11.23 13.34
CA LEU A 183 -9.78 10.81 12.67
C LEU A 183 -8.72 10.34 13.67
N ALA A 184 -8.59 11.01 14.81
CA ALA A 184 -7.70 10.58 15.87
C ALA A 184 -8.08 9.19 16.41
N ALA A 185 -9.38 8.94 16.64
CA ALA A 185 -9.87 7.62 17.03
C ALA A 185 -9.62 6.56 15.95
N ALA A 186 -9.80 6.90 14.67
CA ALA A 186 -9.52 6.02 13.55
C ALA A 186 -8.03 5.67 13.43
N MET A 187 -7.15 6.64 13.68
CA MET A 187 -5.70 6.43 13.68
C MET A 187 -5.22 5.53 14.81
N THR A 188 -5.83 5.63 16.00
CA THR A 188 -5.49 4.75 17.14
C THR A 188 -5.94 3.30 16.94
N ALA A 189 -6.85 3.05 16.01
CA ALA A 189 -7.33 1.69 15.68
C ALA A 189 -6.33 0.90 14.80
N VAL A 190 -5.20 1.49 14.40
CA VAL A 190 -4.19 0.83 13.55
C VAL A 190 -2.83 0.91 14.20
N ASP A 191 -2.31 -0.24 14.63
CA ASP A 191 -0.97 -0.36 15.19
C ASP A 191 0.11 -0.26 14.11
N ASN A 192 1.23 0.38 14.44
CA ASN A 192 2.42 0.46 13.60
C ASN A 192 2.18 1.00 12.17
N VAL A 193 1.24 1.94 12.01
CA VAL A 193 0.98 2.64 10.74
C VAL A 193 1.93 3.83 10.57
N LEU A 194 2.54 3.97 9.40
CA LEU A 194 3.26 5.17 9.03
C LEU A 194 2.23 6.27 8.69
N VAL A 195 2.16 7.32 9.49
CA VAL A 195 1.29 8.47 9.20
C VAL A 195 2.04 9.47 8.32
N THR A 196 1.40 9.87 7.22
CA THR A 196 1.92 10.80 6.24
C THR A 196 1.00 12.01 6.14
N GLU A 197 1.47 13.16 6.62
CA GLU A 197 0.71 14.40 6.49
C GLU A 197 0.84 14.99 5.08
N ARG A 198 -0.30 15.36 4.49
CA ARG A 198 -0.39 15.99 3.17
C ARG A 198 -1.12 17.33 3.26
N ASP A 199 -0.89 18.21 2.32
CA ASP A 199 -1.55 19.50 2.30
C ASP A 199 -3.04 19.39 1.98
N GLY A 200 -3.89 20.22 2.60
CA GLY A 200 -5.35 20.11 2.48
C GLY A 200 -5.89 20.22 1.05
N TRP A 201 -5.21 20.98 0.16
CA TRP A 201 -5.61 21.09 -1.23
C TRP A 201 -5.53 19.78 -2.02
N GLU A 202 -4.69 18.83 -1.57
CA GLU A 202 -4.56 17.51 -2.19
C GLU A 202 -5.81 16.66 -2.02
N PHE A 203 -6.62 16.98 -1.00
CA PHE A 203 -7.89 16.33 -0.72
C PHE A 203 -9.10 17.08 -1.32
N ASP A 204 -8.87 18.08 -2.16
CA ASP A 204 -9.95 18.78 -2.87
C ASP A 204 -10.68 17.82 -3.82
N ALA A 205 -11.99 17.64 -3.61
CA ALA A 205 -12.78 16.66 -4.34
C ALA A 205 -12.95 17.00 -5.83
N GLN A 206 -12.99 18.29 -6.19
CA GLN A 206 -13.13 18.70 -7.59
C GLN A 206 -11.85 18.40 -8.37
N LEU A 207 -10.71 18.83 -7.85
CA LEU A 207 -9.40 18.53 -8.44
C LEU A 207 -9.16 17.01 -8.51
N ALA A 208 -9.52 16.30 -7.45
CA ALA A 208 -9.43 14.86 -7.39
C ALA A 208 -10.29 14.16 -8.46
N GLY A 209 -11.52 14.62 -8.65
CA GLY A 209 -12.43 14.07 -9.66
C GLY A 209 -11.85 14.17 -11.07
N ASP A 210 -11.28 15.30 -11.44
CA ASP A 210 -10.64 15.52 -12.74
C ASP A 210 -9.40 14.63 -12.93
N GLU A 211 -8.63 14.43 -11.88
CA GLU A 211 -7.43 13.58 -11.94
C GLU A 211 -7.76 12.10 -12.02
N LEU A 212 -8.77 11.64 -11.27
CA LEU A 212 -9.26 10.27 -11.33
C LEU A 212 -9.87 9.98 -12.70
N ALA A 213 -10.67 10.90 -13.24
CA ALA A 213 -11.24 10.75 -14.59
C ALA A 213 -10.14 10.59 -15.65
N ARG A 214 -9.08 11.39 -15.57
CA ARG A 214 -7.90 11.27 -16.46
C ARG A 214 -7.12 9.97 -16.24
N GLN A 215 -6.97 9.51 -14.98
CA GLN A 215 -6.26 8.27 -14.68
C GLN A 215 -6.92 7.05 -15.30
N PHE A 216 -8.26 7.02 -15.30
CA PHE A 216 -9.04 5.87 -15.76
C PHE A 216 -9.64 6.07 -17.17
N ASP A 217 -9.31 7.17 -17.84
CA ASP A 217 -9.80 7.53 -19.16
C ASP A 217 -11.35 7.48 -19.24
N VAL A 218 -12.01 8.17 -18.30
CA VAL A 218 -13.47 8.28 -18.21
C VAL A 218 -13.92 9.75 -18.19
N GLN A 219 -15.14 10.01 -18.63
CA GLN A 219 -15.71 11.37 -18.63
C GLN A 219 -16.27 11.78 -17.27
N SER A 220 -16.76 10.81 -16.48
CA SER A 220 -17.27 11.05 -15.14
C SER A 220 -17.01 9.85 -14.24
N LEU A 221 -17.06 10.05 -12.92
CA LEU A 221 -16.89 9.00 -11.92
C LEU A 221 -18.20 8.27 -11.59
N GLU A 222 -19.33 8.66 -12.19
CA GLU A 222 -20.63 8.01 -11.97
C GLU A 222 -20.62 6.53 -12.33
N GLY A 223 -19.87 6.15 -13.38
CA GLY A 223 -19.66 4.75 -13.75
C GLY A 223 -18.93 3.91 -12.69
N PHE A 224 -18.30 4.54 -11.71
CA PHE A 224 -17.72 3.89 -10.55
C PHE A 224 -18.66 3.91 -9.33
N GLY A 225 -19.87 4.46 -9.49
CA GLY A 225 -20.83 4.65 -8.40
C GLY A 225 -20.48 5.83 -7.47
N LEU A 226 -19.71 6.80 -7.95
CA LEU A 226 -19.32 8.02 -7.22
C LEU A 226 -20.07 9.23 -7.77
N GLY A 227 -20.71 9.98 -6.89
CA GLY A 227 -21.44 11.20 -7.20
C GLY A 227 -20.93 12.41 -6.40
N SER A 228 -21.64 13.53 -6.52
CA SER A 228 -21.34 14.79 -5.83
C SER A 228 -21.32 14.66 -4.30
N ASP A 229 -22.12 13.71 -3.76
CA ASP A 229 -22.24 13.49 -2.32
C ASP A 229 -21.08 12.65 -1.74
N ASP A 230 -20.21 12.12 -2.61
CA ASP A 230 -19.08 11.28 -2.23
C ASP A 230 -17.75 12.06 -2.15
N ALA A 231 -17.83 13.38 -1.92
CA ALA A 231 -16.69 14.30 -1.95
C ALA A 231 -15.52 13.84 -1.05
N GLY A 232 -15.80 13.30 0.15
CA GLY A 232 -14.77 12.77 1.03
C GLY A 232 -14.00 11.61 0.43
N ALA A 233 -14.69 10.64 -0.19
CA ALA A 233 -14.04 9.50 -0.84
C ALA A 233 -13.27 9.89 -2.09
N ILE A 234 -13.83 10.82 -2.88
CA ILE A 234 -13.17 11.37 -4.09
C ILE A 234 -11.90 12.13 -3.68
N GLY A 235 -11.97 13.00 -2.66
CA GLY A 235 -10.83 13.74 -2.15
C GLY A 235 -9.72 12.81 -1.61
N ALA A 236 -10.09 11.81 -0.81
CA ALA A 236 -9.16 10.80 -0.32
C ALA A 236 -8.49 10.02 -1.47
N ALA A 237 -9.28 9.63 -2.49
CA ALA A 237 -8.75 8.94 -3.66
C ALA A 237 -7.78 9.82 -4.47
N GLY A 238 -8.07 11.11 -4.64
CA GLY A 238 -7.18 12.05 -5.32
C GLY A 238 -5.86 12.24 -4.58
N ALA A 239 -5.90 12.45 -3.27
CA ALA A 239 -4.69 12.56 -2.45
C ALA A 239 -3.84 11.29 -2.53
N LEU A 240 -4.48 10.11 -2.48
CA LEU A 240 -3.80 8.84 -2.63
C LEU A 240 -3.16 8.69 -4.00
N LEU A 241 -3.87 9.03 -5.09
CA LEU A 241 -3.35 8.97 -6.46
C LEU A 241 -2.11 9.86 -6.65
N ARG A 242 -2.17 11.11 -6.16
CA ARG A 242 -1.04 12.06 -6.22
C ARG A 242 0.16 11.50 -5.50
N TYR A 243 -0.05 11.03 -4.28
CA TYR A 243 1.01 10.44 -3.48
C TYR A 243 1.66 9.23 -4.17
N LEU A 244 0.88 8.29 -4.68
CA LEU A 244 1.39 7.12 -5.39
C LEU A 244 2.17 7.51 -6.66
N ARG A 245 1.74 8.55 -7.38
CA ARG A 245 2.49 9.10 -8.54
C ARG A 245 3.83 9.71 -8.14
N GLU A 246 3.90 10.37 -6.99
CA GLU A 246 5.17 10.88 -6.46
C GLU A 246 6.14 9.74 -6.13
N LEU A 247 5.64 8.65 -5.53
CA LEU A 247 6.45 7.48 -5.21
C LEU A 247 6.89 6.71 -6.44
N GLN A 248 6.09 6.76 -7.53
CA GLN A 248 6.28 6.01 -8.77
C GLN A 248 6.30 6.93 -10.00
N PRO A 249 7.44 7.60 -10.28
CA PRO A 249 7.55 8.51 -11.42
C PRO A 249 7.32 7.82 -12.78
N GLY A 250 7.48 6.50 -12.86
CA GLY A 250 7.19 5.68 -14.03
C GLY A 250 5.70 5.53 -14.36
N GLY A 251 4.80 6.07 -13.51
CA GLY A 251 3.35 5.99 -13.67
C GLY A 251 2.73 4.76 -12.99
N LEU A 252 1.41 4.69 -13.04
CA LEU A 252 0.58 3.69 -12.33
C LEU A 252 -0.39 2.97 -13.29
N PRO A 253 0.09 2.36 -14.40
CA PRO A 253 -0.78 1.77 -15.42
C PRO A 253 -1.53 0.52 -14.92
N HIS A 254 -1.07 -0.09 -13.84
CA HIS A 254 -1.60 -1.32 -13.26
C HIS A 254 -2.72 -1.09 -12.24
N LEU A 255 -2.97 0.17 -11.84
CA LEU A 255 -4.06 0.44 -10.89
C LEU A 255 -5.42 0.09 -11.51
N ALA A 256 -6.16 -0.77 -10.84
CA ALA A 256 -7.51 -1.14 -11.22
C ALA A 256 -8.49 0.01 -10.97
N ARG A 257 -9.67 -0.06 -11.58
CA ARG A 257 -10.77 0.84 -11.27
C ARG A 257 -11.18 0.68 -9.81
N PRO A 258 -11.46 1.77 -9.08
CA PRO A 258 -11.82 1.68 -7.68
C PRO A 258 -13.16 0.95 -7.48
N VAL A 259 -13.19 0.08 -6.48
CA VAL A 259 -14.41 -0.58 -6.01
C VAL A 259 -14.96 0.22 -4.83
N VAL A 260 -16.20 0.69 -4.93
CA VAL A 260 -16.85 1.48 -3.89
C VAL A 260 -17.62 0.57 -2.93
N GLU A 261 -17.28 0.62 -1.67
CA GLU A 261 -18.00 -0.07 -0.59
C GLU A 261 -18.84 0.96 0.19
N ARG A 262 -20.14 0.71 0.25
CA ARG A 262 -21.11 1.53 0.99
C ARG A 262 -21.59 0.83 2.25
N PRO A 263 -22.04 1.57 3.29
CA PRO A 263 -22.63 1.00 4.48
C PRO A 263 -23.78 0.03 4.15
N GLY A 264 -23.84 -1.08 4.88
CA GLY A 264 -24.92 -2.08 4.75
C GLY A 264 -24.58 -3.30 3.87
N ASN A 265 -23.48 -3.30 3.14
CA ASN A 265 -23.08 -4.44 2.31
C ASN A 265 -22.42 -5.55 3.13
N VAL A 266 -21.70 -5.18 4.19
CA VAL A 266 -20.97 -6.11 5.05
C VAL A 266 -21.29 -5.82 6.53
N MET A 267 -21.16 -6.84 7.36
CA MET A 267 -21.33 -6.72 8.81
C MET A 267 -20.18 -5.86 9.38
N PRO A 268 -20.49 -4.74 10.05
CA PRO A 268 -19.46 -3.97 10.74
C PRO A 268 -18.97 -4.77 11.95
N LEU A 269 -17.68 -5.10 11.93
CA LEU A 269 -16.99 -5.74 13.04
C LEU A 269 -15.99 -4.73 13.58
N ASP A 270 -16.20 -4.24 14.78
CA ASP A 270 -15.23 -3.38 15.43
C ASP A 270 -13.95 -4.14 15.79
N GLU A 271 -12.90 -3.42 16.17
CA GLU A 271 -11.62 -4.00 16.51
C GLU A 271 -11.71 -4.97 17.69
N MET A 272 -12.45 -4.59 18.74
CA MET A 272 -12.64 -5.43 19.93
C MET A 272 -13.34 -6.75 19.58
N THR A 273 -14.38 -6.70 18.77
CA THR A 273 -15.09 -7.89 18.30
C THR A 273 -14.18 -8.81 17.51
N ARG A 274 -13.43 -8.28 16.53
CA ARG A 274 -12.49 -9.07 15.71
C ARG A 274 -11.40 -9.72 16.55
N ARG A 275 -10.84 -8.95 17.49
CA ARG A 275 -9.81 -9.40 18.41
C ARG A 275 -10.33 -10.48 19.36
N ASN A 276 -11.50 -10.25 19.98
CA ASN A 276 -12.10 -11.20 20.91
C ASN A 276 -12.54 -12.51 20.24
N LEU A 277 -12.96 -12.46 18.99
CA LEU A 277 -13.29 -13.64 18.18
C LEU A 277 -12.04 -14.33 17.61
N GLU A 278 -10.86 -13.78 17.79
CA GLU A 278 -9.60 -14.29 17.24
C GLU A 278 -9.72 -14.71 15.78
N LEU A 279 -10.32 -13.82 14.95
CA LEU A 279 -10.61 -14.14 13.54
C LEU A 279 -9.34 -14.39 12.74
N VAL A 280 -8.35 -13.51 12.86
CA VAL A 280 -7.13 -13.49 12.03
C VAL A 280 -5.85 -13.26 12.83
N GLU A 281 -5.95 -12.93 14.12
CA GLU A 281 -4.85 -12.71 15.05
C GLU A 281 -5.24 -13.18 16.43
N SER A 282 -4.34 -13.89 17.11
CA SER A 282 -4.58 -14.43 18.45
C SER A 282 -4.44 -13.34 19.53
N LEU A 283 -5.19 -13.45 20.61
CA LEU A 283 -5.06 -12.57 21.79
C LEU A 283 -3.68 -12.66 22.45
N ARG A 284 -3.04 -13.81 22.33
CA ARG A 284 -1.73 -14.12 22.94
C ARG A 284 -0.61 -13.93 21.93
N GLY A 285 -0.24 -12.68 21.65
CA GLY A 285 0.95 -12.37 20.83
C GLY A 285 0.70 -12.02 19.38
N GLY A 286 -0.56 -11.91 18.92
CA GLY A 286 -0.88 -11.47 17.56
C GLY A 286 -0.51 -12.51 16.47
N GLU A 287 -0.28 -13.78 16.86
CA GLU A 287 0.06 -14.85 15.92
C GLU A 287 -1.17 -15.35 15.16
N LEU A 288 -0.94 -15.95 13.99
CA LEU A 288 -1.99 -16.61 13.21
C LEU A 288 -2.48 -17.90 13.86
N ALA A 289 -1.59 -18.62 14.55
CA ALA A 289 -1.90 -19.90 15.18
C ALA A 289 -3.00 -19.74 16.23
N GLY A 290 -4.00 -20.64 16.20
CA GLY A 290 -5.14 -20.62 17.11
C GLY A 290 -6.32 -19.75 16.67
N THR A 291 -6.20 -19.03 15.54
CA THR A 291 -7.27 -18.20 15.00
C THR A 291 -8.25 -18.98 14.13
N LEU A 292 -9.45 -18.39 13.89
CA LEU A 292 -10.42 -18.96 12.95
C LEU A 292 -9.81 -19.12 11.55
N LEU A 293 -9.06 -18.11 11.08
CA LEU A 293 -8.37 -18.17 9.79
C LEU A 293 -7.43 -19.38 9.75
N SER A 294 -6.63 -19.64 10.79
CA SER A 294 -5.69 -20.76 10.80
C SER A 294 -6.35 -22.14 10.70
N VAL A 295 -7.59 -22.25 11.17
CA VAL A 295 -8.38 -23.48 11.07
C VAL A 295 -8.97 -23.65 9.67
N LEU A 296 -9.51 -22.57 9.10
CA LEU A 296 -10.23 -22.57 7.83
C LEU A 296 -9.31 -22.53 6.60
N ASP A 297 -8.12 -21.92 6.74
CA ASP A 297 -7.23 -21.74 5.59
C ASP A 297 -6.68 -23.09 5.09
N ARG A 298 -7.17 -23.47 3.94
CA ARG A 298 -6.72 -24.60 3.13
C ARG A 298 -6.51 -24.17 1.69
N THR A 299 -6.31 -22.88 1.48
CA THR A 299 -6.05 -22.32 0.15
C THR A 299 -4.70 -22.79 -0.39
N THR A 300 -4.57 -22.84 -1.70
CA THR A 300 -3.34 -23.26 -2.38
C THR A 300 -2.61 -22.10 -3.04
N THR A 301 -3.26 -20.93 -3.11
CA THR A 301 -2.69 -19.76 -3.77
C THR A 301 -2.65 -18.54 -2.82
N PRO A 302 -1.67 -17.63 -2.97
CA PRO A 302 -1.63 -16.39 -2.19
C PRO A 302 -2.88 -15.52 -2.36
N MET A 303 -3.43 -15.45 -3.57
CA MET A 303 -4.68 -14.74 -3.88
C MET A 303 -5.86 -15.32 -3.08
N GLY A 304 -5.96 -16.66 -3.00
CA GLY A 304 -6.97 -17.34 -2.19
C GLY A 304 -6.83 -17.04 -0.70
N GLN A 305 -5.61 -16.97 -0.18
CA GLN A 305 -5.35 -16.58 1.22
C GLN A 305 -5.82 -15.16 1.51
N ARG A 306 -5.47 -14.19 0.65
CA ARG A 306 -5.93 -12.80 0.78
C ARG A 306 -7.46 -12.72 0.73
N MET A 307 -8.10 -13.41 -0.23
CA MET A 307 -9.55 -13.43 -0.36
C MET A 307 -10.24 -14.04 0.87
N LEU A 308 -9.78 -15.18 1.38
CA LEU A 308 -10.35 -15.82 2.56
C LEU A 308 -10.25 -14.90 3.79
N ARG A 309 -9.09 -14.26 3.98
CA ARG A 309 -8.89 -13.30 5.06
C ARG A 309 -9.86 -12.11 4.95
N GLN A 310 -10.02 -11.55 3.75
CA GLN A 310 -10.98 -10.46 3.50
C GLN A 310 -12.42 -10.89 3.80
N TRP A 311 -12.82 -12.09 3.41
CA TRP A 311 -14.17 -12.61 3.67
C TRP A 311 -14.47 -12.79 5.16
N LEU A 312 -13.50 -13.25 5.94
CA LEU A 312 -13.66 -13.38 7.38
C LEU A 312 -13.78 -12.03 8.09
N LEU A 313 -13.05 -11.01 7.60
CA LEU A 313 -13.07 -9.67 8.15
C LEU A 313 -14.25 -8.82 7.69
N ALA A 314 -14.95 -9.23 6.62
CA ALA A 314 -16.08 -8.53 6.02
C ALA A 314 -17.22 -9.50 5.66
N PRO A 315 -17.91 -10.11 6.66
CA PRO A 315 -19.02 -11.01 6.41
C PRO A 315 -20.15 -10.28 5.67
N LEU A 316 -20.72 -10.94 4.66
CA LEU A 316 -21.83 -10.37 3.90
C LEU A 316 -23.11 -10.29 4.75
N LEU A 317 -23.95 -9.29 4.48
CA LEU A 317 -25.28 -9.14 5.09
C LEU A 317 -26.40 -9.54 4.13
N GLU A 318 -26.18 -9.40 2.84
CA GLU A 318 -27.20 -9.68 1.84
C GLU A 318 -27.33 -11.19 1.63
N ARG A 319 -28.55 -11.72 1.86
CA ARG A 319 -28.85 -13.15 1.85
C ARG A 319 -28.52 -13.82 0.52
N ALA A 320 -28.88 -13.20 -0.61
CA ALA A 320 -28.65 -13.78 -1.93
C ALA A 320 -27.16 -13.95 -2.23
N ALA A 321 -26.33 -12.97 -1.82
CA ALA A 321 -24.89 -13.06 -1.96
C ALA A 321 -24.26 -14.14 -1.06
N ILE A 322 -24.83 -14.34 0.15
CA ILE A 322 -24.39 -15.44 1.04
C ILE A 322 -24.75 -16.79 0.42
N GLU A 323 -26.00 -16.95 -0.04
CA GLU A 323 -26.47 -18.20 -0.65
C GLU A 323 -25.64 -18.56 -1.90
N LEU A 324 -25.30 -17.59 -2.75
CA LEU A 324 -24.43 -17.80 -3.91
C LEU A 324 -23.06 -18.39 -3.53
N ARG A 325 -22.44 -17.88 -2.45
CA ARG A 325 -21.18 -18.45 -1.93
C ARG A 325 -21.36 -19.86 -1.39
N LEU A 326 -22.44 -20.11 -0.65
CA LEU A 326 -22.74 -21.42 -0.09
C LEU A 326 -23.04 -22.45 -1.19
N ASP A 327 -23.71 -22.06 -2.27
CA ASP A 327 -23.96 -22.90 -3.42
C ASP A 327 -22.66 -23.32 -4.11
N ALA A 328 -21.73 -22.38 -4.33
CA ALA A 328 -20.43 -22.69 -4.88
C ALA A 328 -19.64 -23.68 -4.01
N VAL A 329 -19.66 -23.49 -2.69
CA VAL A 329 -19.05 -24.44 -1.74
C VAL A 329 -19.74 -25.81 -1.82
N THR A 330 -21.06 -25.83 -1.89
CA THR A 330 -21.85 -27.06 -1.95
C THR A 330 -21.52 -27.90 -3.18
N VAL A 331 -21.33 -27.28 -4.36
CA VAL A 331 -20.90 -27.97 -5.58
C VAL A 331 -19.59 -28.70 -5.35
N LEU A 332 -18.59 -28.04 -4.77
CA LEU A 332 -17.27 -28.62 -4.53
C LEU A 332 -17.26 -29.65 -3.38
N VAL A 333 -18.17 -29.52 -2.41
CA VAL A 333 -18.35 -30.53 -1.35
C VAL A 333 -18.94 -31.83 -1.92
N ARG A 334 -19.91 -31.72 -2.82
CA ARG A 334 -20.58 -32.88 -3.44
C ARG A 334 -19.72 -33.58 -4.49
N ASP A 335 -18.73 -32.89 -5.06
CA ASP A 335 -17.80 -33.48 -6.03
C ASP A 335 -16.35 -33.50 -5.50
N PRO A 336 -15.98 -34.52 -4.71
CA PRO A 336 -14.63 -34.62 -4.15
C PRO A 336 -13.56 -34.87 -5.23
N VAL A 337 -13.90 -35.47 -6.36
CA VAL A 337 -12.94 -35.72 -7.45
C VAL A 337 -12.67 -34.44 -8.20
N GLY A 338 -13.70 -33.70 -8.60
CA GLY A 338 -13.55 -32.38 -9.23
C GLY A 338 -12.84 -31.38 -8.31
N ARG A 339 -13.16 -31.38 -7.00
CA ARG A 339 -12.45 -30.56 -6.02
C ARG A 339 -10.95 -30.89 -5.97
N ALA A 340 -10.58 -32.17 -5.95
CA ALA A 340 -9.17 -32.57 -5.95
C ALA A 340 -8.45 -32.13 -7.22
N SER A 341 -9.07 -32.30 -8.39
CA SER A 341 -8.52 -31.85 -9.68
C SER A 341 -8.31 -30.33 -9.73
N VAL A 342 -9.31 -29.54 -9.27
CA VAL A 342 -9.17 -28.07 -9.19
C VAL A 342 -8.02 -27.68 -8.26
N ARG A 343 -7.89 -28.33 -7.11
CA ARG A 343 -6.79 -28.03 -6.16
C ARG A 343 -5.43 -28.36 -6.75
N GLU A 344 -5.30 -29.49 -7.45
CA GLU A 344 -4.07 -29.88 -8.15
C GLU A 344 -3.71 -28.85 -9.23
N ALA A 345 -4.70 -28.39 -10.01
CA ALA A 345 -4.49 -27.36 -11.02
C ALA A 345 -4.05 -26.00 -10.41
N LEU A 346 -4.55 -25.67 -9.22
CA LEU A 346 -4.19 -24.43 -8.51
C LEU A 346 -2.83 -24.50 -7.80
N ASP A 347 -2.31 -25.67 -7.47
CA ASP A 347 -1.07 -25.84 -6.69
C ASP A 347 0.15 -25.24 -7.39
N GLY A 348 0.15 -25.22 -8.74
CA GLY A 348 1.21 -24.60 -9.53
C GLY A 348 0.99 -23.11 -9.85
N VAL A 349 -0.15 -22.54 -9.46
CA VAL A 349 -0.50 -21.16 -9.81
C VAL A 349 0.19 -20.18 -8.85
N ARG A 350 1.04 -19.33 -9.41
CA ARG A 350 1.69 -18.24 -8.67
C ARG A 350 0.73 -17.07 -8.40
N ASP A 351 1.22 -16.05 -7.73
CA ASP A 351 0.47 -14.82 -7.48
C ASP A 351 0.28 -14.01 -8.76
N VAL A 352 -0.76 -14.36 -9.54
CA VAL A 352 -1.06 -13.75 -10.84
C VAL A 352 -1.40 -12.27 -10.69
N GLU A 353 -2.05 -11.87 -9.60
CA GLU A 353 -2.38 -10.46 -9.34
C GLU A 353 -1.10 -9.60 -9.25
N ARG A 354 -0.14 -10.03 -8.42
CA ARG A 354 1.14 -9.32 -8.26
C ARG A 354 2.01 -9.40 -9.51
N LEU A 355 2.03 -10.54 -10.18
CA LEU A 355 2.77 -10.69 -11.44
C LEU A 355 2.21 -9.82 -12.55
N ALA A 356 0.88 -9.73 -12.69
CA ALA A 356 0.23 -8.86 -13.67
C ALA A 356 0.54 -7.39 -13.41
N SER A 357 0.47 -6.96 -12.15
CA SER A 357 0.83 -5.60 -11.73
C SER A 357 2.28 -5.26 -12.04
N LYS A 358 3.22 -6.16 -11.72
CA LYS A 358 4.63 -6.01 -12.08
C LYS A 358 4.85 -5.93 -13.59
N ALA A 359 4.16 -6.77 -14.36
CA ALA A 359 4.26 -6.77 -15.83
C ALA A 359 3.75 -5.45 -16.40
N ALA A 360 2.59 -4.96 -15.96
CA ALA A 360 2.01 -3.70 -16.39
C ALA A 360 2.88 -2.49 -16.01
N ALA A 361 3.53 -2.55 -14.83
CA ALA A 361 4.48 -1.52 -14.38
C ALA A 361 5.87 -1.63 -15.04
N GLY A 362 6.10 -2.59 -15.96
CA GLY A 362 7.40 -2.81 -16.60
C GLY A 362 8.50 -3.33 -15.67
N ARG A 363 8.14 -3.96 -14.54
CA ARG A 363 9.04 -4.41 -13.48
C ARG A 363 9.23 -5.93 -13.42
N ALA A 364 8.45 -6.68 -14.21
CA ALA A 364 8.55 -8.13 -14.24
C ALA A 364 9.84 -8.58 -14.91
N THR A 365 10.54 -9.51 -14.27
CA THR A 365 11.69 -10.17 -14.85
C THR A 365 11.27 -11.21 -15.90
N PRO A 366 12.14 -11.60 -16.87
CA PRO A 366 11.81 -12.65 -17.83
C PRO A 366 11.44 -13.98 -17.17
N ARG A 367 11.98 -14.29 -15.99
CA ARG A 367 11.65 -15.50 -15.23
C ARG A 367 10.22 -15.40 -14.65
N GLU A 368 9.83 -14.24 -14.18
CA GLU A 368 8.48 -14.00 -13.66
C GLU A 368 7.42 -14.05 -14.76
N LEU A 369 7.73 -13.55 -15.96
CA LEU A 369 6.82 -13.61 -17.12
C LEU A 369 6.62 -15.02 -17.67
N ARG A 370 7.56 -15.95 -17.39
CA ARG A 370 7.48 -17.34 -17.82
C ARG A 370 6.74 -18.23 -16.81
N ALA A 371 6.54 -17.75 -15.64
CA ALA A 371 6.00 -18.49 -14.49
C ALA A 371 4.47 -18.51 -14.48
#